data_6b05ea10d72f7acb624be6aa086466c4
#
_entry.id   6b05ea10d72f7acb624be6aa086466c4
#
_cell.length_a   1.000
_cell.length_b   1.000
_cell.length_c   1.000
_cell.angle_alpha   90.00
_cell.angle_beta   90.00
_cell.angle_gamma   90.00
#
_symmetry.space_group_name_H-M   'P 1'
#
loop_
_entity.id
_entity.type
_entity.pdbx_description
1 polymer ?
#
loop_
_entity_poly.entity_id
_entity_poly.type
_entity_poly.pdbx_seq_one_letter_code
_entity_poly.pdbx_strand_id
1 'polypeptide(L)'
;VNLDGGYTAYEQQHNNESFKLEKDKEIQIKDNRKTFNYSNLQCPGPIVNISKEIKNIAIGDQIEVVVTDHGFLNDIKSWVKQTGHTLVRLNDSGNEIRAIIQKEENKNIEVTHTKNGTTIVLFSGELDKAVAAMIIANGAKAAGRDVTIFCTFWGLNALKKIQSQRIKKKGIAKLFDFMLPNSPIKMPISKMNMFGVGNLMMRYVMKKKNVDDLPSLINQAVEQGVKLIACTMSMDVMGITKEELRDDVEYGGVGAYIGYTEQANHNLFI
;
A
#
# COMPACT_ATOMS: atom_id res chain seq x y z
N VAL A 1 -3.14 -28.56 -14.40
CA VAL A 1 -2.72 -27.94 -15.66
C VAL A 1 -1.58 -27.03 -15.32
N ASN A 2 -0.35 -27.43 -15.70
CA ASN A 2 0.87 -26.63 -15.52
C ASN A 2 0.81 -25.47 -16.52
N LEU A 3 0.86 -24.23 -16.04
CA LEU A 3 1.04 -23.07 -16.90
C LEU A 3 2.54 -22.92 -17.16
N ASP A 4 2.98 -23.28 -18.36
CA ASP A 4 4.32 -23.00 -18.85
C ASP A 4 4.52 -21.48 -18.91
N GLY A 5 5.50 -20.98 -18.15
CA GLY A 5 5.89 -19.59 -18.18
C GLY A 5 5.98 -18.88 -16.84
N GLY A 6 5.52 -19.46 -15.74
CA GLY A 6 5.73 -18.95 -14.38
C GLY A 6 5.48 -17.44 -14.19
N TYR A 7 6.10 -16.89 -13.20
CA TYR A 7 6.00 -15.49 -12.76
C TYR A 7 6.34 -14.46 -13.86
N THR A 8 7.26 -14.77 -14.78
CA THR A 8 7.64 -13.91 -15.92
C THR A 8 6.52 -13.71 -16.94
N ALA A 9 5.69 -14.72 -17.17
CA ALA A 9 4.52 -14.59 -18.06
C ALA A 9 3.41 -13.76 -17.40
N TYR A 10 3.25 -13.87 -16.09
CA TYR A 10 2.33 -13.05 -15.31
C TYR A 10 2.76 -11.58 -15.28
N GLU A 11 4.05 -11.28 -15.08
CA GLU A 11 4.58 -9.92 -15.16
C GLU A 11 4.44 -9.32 -16.56
N GLN A 12 4.68 -10.10 -17.63
CA GLN A 12 4.49 -9.60 -19.00
C GLN A 12 3.03 -9.37 -19.35
N GLN A 13 2.11 -10.11 -18.78
CA GLN A 13 0.67 -9.94 -19.01
C GLN A 13 0.09 -8.78 -18.20
N HIS A 14 0.58 -8.51 -16.99
CA HIS A 14 0.13 -7.40 -16.15
C HIS A 14 0.90 -6.10 -16.36
N ASN A 15 2.14 -6.13 -16.84
CA ASN A 15 2.84 -4.93 -17.31
C ASN A 15 2.32 -4.41 -18.66
N ASN A 16 1.53 -5.21 -19.40
CA ASN A 16 0.82 -4.81 -20.62
C ASN A 16 -0.64 -4.41 -20.39
N GLU A 17 -1.14 -4.43 -19.16
CA GLU A 17 -2.25 -3.56 -18.80
C GLU A 17 -1.72 -2.12 -18.67
N SER A 18 -1.22 -1.60 -19.81
CA SER A 18 -1.23 -0.18 -20.05
C SER A 18 -2.61 0.30 -19.57
N PHE A 19 -2.61 1.11 -18.52
CA PHE A 19 -3.73 1.91 -18.09
C PHE A 19 -4.45 2.37 -19.37
N LYS A 20 -5.56 1.71 -19.73
CA LYS A 20 -6.43 2.15 -20.81
C LYS A 20 -6.99 3.47 -20.37
N LEU A 21 -6.26 4.53 -20.69
CA LEU A 21 -6.80 5.88 -20.76
C LEU A 21 -8.06 5.77 -21.60
N GLU A 22 -9.17 6.24 -21.06
CA GLU A 22 -10.40 6.43 -21.85
C GLU A 22 -9.99 7.07 -23.16
N LYS A 23 -10.25 6.36 -24.27
CA LYS A 23 -10.06 6.89 -25.62
C LYS A 23 -10.87 8.16 -25.73
N ASP A 24 -10.19 9.29 -25.96
CA ASP A 24 -10.52 10.32 -26.94
C ASP A 24 -9.85 11.67 -26.66
N LYS A 25 -8.53 11.68 -26.44
CA LYS A 25 -7.65 12.80 -26.79
C LYS A 25 -6.21 12.31 -26.69
N GLU A 26 -5.51 12.22 -27.80
CA GLU A 26 -4.05 12.08 -27.81
C GLU A 26 -3.44 13.32 -27.14
N ILE A 27 -3.17 13.21 -25.83
CA ILE A 27 -2.55 14.30 -25.07
C ILE A 27 -1.08 14.34 -25.48
N GLN A 28 -0.73 15.35 -26.29
CA GLN A 28 0.64 15.53 -26.71
C GLN A 28 1.52 15.98 -25.54
N ILE A 29 2.72 15.42 -25.45
CA ILE A 29 3.73 15.84 -24.50
C ILE A 29 4.29 17.18 -24.95
N LYS A 30 4.15 18.23 -24.13
CA LYS A 30 4.63 19.58 -24.43
C LYS A 30 6.14 19.68 -24.15
N ASP A 31 6.90 20.26 -25.06
CA ASP A 31 8.35 20.44 -24.91
C ASP A 31 8.73 21.50 -23.86
N ASN A 32 7.84 22.44 -23.57
CA ASN A 32 8.10 23.55 -22.62
C ASN A 32 7.60 23.24 -21.20
N ARG A 33 7.69 21.99 -20.75
CA ARG A 33 7.31 21.61 -19.38
C ARG A 33 8.45 21.86 -18.39
N LYS A 34 8.11 22.27 -17.17
CA LYS A 34 9.07 22.36 -16.08
C LYS A 34 9.33 20.97 -15.48
N THR A 35 10.62 20.66 -15.29
CA THR A 35 11.03 19.40 -14.64
C THR A 35 11.47 19.67 -13.20
N PHE A 36 10.94 18.88 -12.26
CA PHE A 36 11.26 18.94 -10.84
C PHE A 36 11.89 17.62 -10.39
N ASN A 37 13.00 17.71 -9.68
CA ASN A 37 13.70 16.54 -9.15
C ASN A 37 13.43 16.39 -7.64
N TYR A 38 12.71 15.33 -7.28
CA TYR A 38 12.35 14.98 -5.91
C TYR A 38 12.95 13.62 -5.48
N SER A 39 14.07 13.22 -6.10
CA SER A 39 14.71 11.91 -5.87
C SER A 39 15.13 11.66 -4.42
N ASN A 40 15.30 12.71 -3.62
CA ASN A 40 15.69 12.58 -2.20
C ASN A 40 14.51 12.70 -1.24
N LEU A 41 13.29 12.79 -1.77
CA LEU A 41 12.08 12.91 -0.95
C LEU A 41 11.38 11.56 -0.86
N GLN A 42 10.94 11.25 0.35
CA GLN A 42 10.07 10.11 0.66
C GLN A 42 8.63 10.57 0.84
N CYS A 43 7.68 9.65 0.69
CA CYS A 43 6.26 9.89 0.97
C CYS A 43 6.08 10.61 2.34
N PRO A 44 5.27 11.70 2.39
CA PRO A 44 4.41 12.26 1.34
C PRO A 44 5.09 13.38 0.52
N GLY A 45 6.40 13.59 0.68
CA GLY A 45 7.15 14.73 0.13
C GLY A 45 6.90 14.99 -1.35
N PRO A 46 7.05 14.02 -2.26
CA PRO A 46 6.82 14.23 -3.69
C PRO A 46 5.42 14.75 -3.99
N ILE A 47 4.37 14.12 -3.46
CA ILE A 47 2.97 14.52 -3.70
C ILE A 47 2.67 15.92 -3.18
N VAL A 48 3.17 16.27 -1.98
CA VAL A 48 3.01 17.61 -1.40
C VAL A 48 3.63 18.69 -2.29
N ASN A 49 4.83 18.44 -2.83
CA ASN A 49 5.50 19.40 -3.71
C ASN A 49 4.82 19.49 -5.07
N ILE A 50 4.41 18.36 -5.68
CA ILE A 50 3.61 18.36 -6.91
C ILE A 50 2.34 19.19 -6.75
N SER A 51 1.63 19.03 -5.62
CA SER A 51 0.43 19.81 -5.31
C SER A 51 0.67 21.31 -5.22
N LYS A 52 1.87 21.74 -4.80
CA LYS A 52 2.26 23.15 -4.80
C LYS A 52 2.57 23.64 -6.23
N GLU A 53 3.39 22.90 -6.96
CA GLU A 53 3.86 23.32 -8.29
C GLU A 53 2.73 23.35 -9.33
N ILE A 54 1.80 22.38 -9.28
CA ILE A 54 0.67 22.32 -10.19
C ILE A 54 -0.26 23.54 -10.05
N LYS A 55 -0.32 24.15 -8.85
CA LYS A 55 -1.11 25.39 -8.64
C LYS A 55 -0.54 26.58 -9.38
N ASN A 56 0.77 26.61 -9.58
CA ASN A 56 1.54 27.73 -10.14
C ASN A 56 1.65 27.70 -11.67
N ILE A 57 1.04 26.73 -12.36
CA ILE A 57 1.01 26.65 -13.83
C ILE A 57 -0.40 26.89 -14.35
N ALA A 58 -0.54 27.20 -15.66
CA ALA A 58 -1.82 27.38 -16.29
C ALA A 58 -2.54 26.05 -16.57
N ILE A 59 -3.87 26.09 -16.70
CA ILE A 59 -4.66 24.93 -17.13
C ILE A 59 -4.17 24.46 -18.51
N GLY A 60 -4.00 23.15 -18.66
CA GLY A 60 -3.43 22.51 -19.85
C GLY A 60 -1.90 22.49 -19.89
N ASP A 61 -1.20 23.16 -18.97
CA ASP A 61 0.25 23.06 -18.86
C ASP A 61 0.67 21.77 -18.16
N GLN A 62 1.92 21.34 -18.41
CA GLN A 62 2.47 20.09 -17.93
C GLN A 62 3.69 20.33 -17.03
N ILE A 63 3.83 19.49 -16.03
CA ILE A 63 5.08 19.34 -15.26
C ILE A 63 5.59 17.91 -15.38
N GLU A 64 6.92 17.77 -15.34
CA GLU A 64 7.58 16.50 -15.23
C GLU A 64 8.23 16.38 -13.84
N VAL A 65 8.11 15.24 -13.21
CA VAL A 65 8.71 15.00 -11.90
C VAL A 65 9.54 13.72 -11.93
N VAL A 66 10.67 13.75 -11.22
CA VAL A 66 11.58 12.62 -11.05
C VAL A 66 11.61 12.26 -9.57
N VAL A 67 11.36 10.99 -9.26
CA VAL A 67 11.23 10.46 -7.88
C VAL A 67 11.93 9.10 -7.81
N THR A 68 12.46 8.75 -6.65
CA THR A 68 13.09 7.43 -6.41
C THR A 68 12.27 6.54 -5.45
N ASP A 69 11.27 7.11 -4.78
CA ASP A 69 10.36 6.35 -3.92
C ASP A 69 9.36 5.53 -4.75
N HIS A 70 9.45 4.20 -4.69
CA HIS A 70 8.55 3.30 -5.43
C HIS A 70 7.07 3.39 -5.00
N GLY A 71 6.78 3.85 -3.79
CA GLY A 71 5.40 4.13 -3.34
C GLY A 71 4.71 5.19 -4.19
N PHE A 72 5.49 6.08 -4.79
CA PHE A 72 5.02 7.15 -5.65
C PHE A 72 4.20 6.65 -6.85
N LEU A 73 4.48 5.45 -7.38
CA LEU A 73 3.72 4.87 -8.52
C LEU A 73 2.21 4.78 -8.25
N ASN A 74 1.84 4.37 -7.05
CA ASN A 74 0.43 4.27 -6.66
C ASN A 74 -0.10 5.60 -6.11
N ASP A 75 0.74 6.35 -5.41
CA ASP A 75 0.38 7.65 -4.85
C ASP A 75 0.00 8.65 -5.96
N ILE A 76 0.79 8.74 -7.05
CA ILE A 76 0.49 9.68 -8.14
C ILE A 76 -0.77 9.31 -8.88
N LYS A 77 -1.04 8.02 -9.12
CA LYS A 77 -2.29 7.56 -9.76
C LYS A 77 -3.50 7.92 -8.91
N SER A 78 -3.41 7.71 -7.60
CA SER A 78 -4.48 8.08 -6.66
C SER A 78 -4.68 9.58 -6.60
N TRP A 79 -3.60 10.35 -6.54
CA TRP A 79 -3.63 11.81 -6.44
C TRP A 79 -4.26 12.45 -7.69
N VAL A 80 -3.86 12.05 -8.92
CA VAL A 80 -4.45 12.62 -10.14
C VAL A 80 -5.94 12.28 -10.27
N LYS A 81 -6.35 11.07 -9.84
CA LYS A 81 -7.75 10.67 -9.82
C LYS A 81 -8.58 11.54 -8.86
N GLN A 82 -8.03 11.88 -7.69
CA GLN A 82 -8.72 12.71 -6.69
C GLN A 82 -8.80 14.17 -7.10
N THR A 83 -7.72 14.69 -7.71
CA THR A 83 -7.61 16.11 -8.07
C THR A 83 -8.16 16.45 -9.45
N GLY A 84 -8.51 15.43 -10.24
CA GLY A 84 -9.01 15.60 -11.61
C GLY A 84 -7.94 16.01 -12.61
N HIS A 85 -6.66 15.97 -12.24
CA HIS A 85 -5.54 16.22 -13.15
C HIS A 85 -5.27 14.98 -14.01
N THR A 86 -4.55 15.15 -15.12
CA THR A 86 -4.25 14.06 -16.04
C THR A 86 -2.81 13.58 -15.89
N LEU A 87 -2.62 12.28 -15.69
CA LEU A 87 -1.32 11.62 -15.74
C LEU A 87 -1.03 11.26 -17.21
N VAL A 88 -0.20 12.09 -17.87
CA VAL A 88 0.12 11.96 -19.31
C VAL A 88 1.07 10.78 -19.55
N ARG A 89 2.07 10.62 -18.68
CA ARG A 89 3.05 9.53 -18.75
C ARG A 89 3.54 9.15 -17.36
N LEU A 90 3.81 7.87 -17.19
CA LEU A 90 4.44 7.32 -15.99
C LEU A 90 5.42 6.25 -16.44
N ASN A 91 6.71 6.47 -16.19
CA ASN A 91 7.79 5.54 -16.51
C ASN A 91 8.52 5.17 -15.22
N ASP A 92 8.74 3.88 -15.02
CA ASP A 92 9.57 3.32 -13.97
C ASP A 92 10.79 2.65 -14.63
N SER A 93 11.98 3.13 -14.31
CA SER A 93 13.26 2.55 -14.78
C SER A 93 13.93 1.65 -13.74
N GLY A 94 13.27 1.40 -12.61
CA GLY A 94 13.80 0.66 -11.47
C GLY A 94 14.66 1.49 -10.53
N ASN A 95 15.38 2.50 -11.03
CA ASN A 95 16.18 3.42 -10.21
C ASN A 95 15.52 4.77 -10.01
N GLU A 96 14.69 5.18 -10.94
CA GLU A 96 13.92 6.43 -10.88
C GLU A 96 12.57 6.27 -11.58
N ILE A 97 11.59 7.00 -11.08
CA ILE A 97 10.24 7.09 -11.61
C ILE A 97 10.07 8.49 -12.19
N ARG A 98 9.60 8.57 -13.44
CA ARG A 98 9.28 9.82 -14.13
C ARG A 98 7.80 9.90 -14.40
N ALA A 99 7.15 10.96 -13.94
CA ALA A 99 5.75 11.22 -14.20
C ALA A 99 5.56 12.56 -14.88
N ILE A 100 4.71 12.61 -15.92
CA ILE A 100 4.27 13.85 -16.58
C ILE A 100 2.81 14.05 -16.23
N ILE A 101 2.50 15.19 -15.61
CA ILE A 101 1.18 15.55 -15.13
C ILE A 101 0.72 16.82 -15.83
N GLN A 102 -0.49 16.80 -16.38
CA GLN A 102 -1.15 17.96 -16.96
C GLN A 102 -2.15 18.56 -15.98
N LYS A 103 -2.10 19.88 -15.80
CA LYS A 103 -3.11 20.59 -15.02
C LYS A 103 -4.43 20.64 -15.76
N GLU A 104 -5.46 20.10 -15.15
CA GLU A 104 -6.83 20.23 -15.63
C GLU A 104 -7.60 21.25 -14.79
N GLU A 105 -8.69 21.75 -15.37
CA GLU A 105 -9.65 22.52 -14.60
C GLU A 105 -10.26 21.65 -13.51
N ASN A 106 -10.30 22.18 -12.29
CA ASN A 106 -10.84 21.44 -11.15
C ASN A 106 -12.36 21.30 -11.33
N LYS A 107 -12.79 20.35 -12.14
CA LYS A 107 -14.19 19.95 -12.20
C LYS A 107 -14.47 19.28 -10.87
N ASN A 108 -15.32 19.88 -10.05
CA ASN A 108 -15.92 19.17 -8.91
C ASN A 108 -16.49 17.86 -9.47
N ILE A 109 -15.75 16.78 -9.29
CA ILE A 109 -16.23 15.46 -9.64
C ILE A 109 -17.31 15.18 -8.60
N GLU A 110 -18.57 15.41 -8.97
CA GLU A 110 -19.70 14.86 -8.24
C GLU A 110 -19.60 13.34 -8.35
N VAL A 111 -18.86 12.75 -7.42
CA VAL A 111 -18.81 11.30 -7.27
C VAL A 111 -20.14 10.88 -6.65
N THR A 112 -21.13 10.64 -7.48
CA THR A 112 -22.42 10.03 -7.09
C THR A 112 -22.29 8.55 -6.75
N HIS A 113 -21.07 8.04 -6.48
CA HIS A 113 -20.91 6.71 -5.95
C HIS A 113 -21.23 6.70 -4.46
N THR A 114 -22.27 5.97 -4.08
CA THR A 114 -22.49 5.61 -2.67
C THR A 114 -21.21 4.99 -2.13
N LYS A 115 -20.48 5.75 -1.30
CA LYS A 115 -19.24 5.27 -0.67
C LYS A 115 -19.57 4.00 0.10
N ASN A 116 -18.98 2.88 -0.29
CA ASN A 116 -19.20 1.58 0.36
C ASN A 116 -17.89 0.90 0.77
N GLY A 117 -16.82 1.67 0.89
CA GLY A 117 -15.52 1.18 1.29
C GLY A 117 -15.34 1.15 2.81
N THR A 118 -14.45 0.27 3.24
CA THR A 118 -13.88 0.23 4.59
C THR A 118 -12.37 0.31 4.46
N THR A 119 -11.74 1.26 5.13
CA THR A 119 -10.29 1.29 5.25
C THR A 119 -9.86 1.05 6.70
N ILE A 120 -8.80 0.29 6.87
CA ILE A 120 -8.21 -0.01 8.17
C ILE A 120 -6.74 0.35 8.12
N VAL A 121 -6.28 1.24 8.98
CA VAL A 121 -4.86 1.43 9.23
C VAL A 121 -4.46 0.45 10.33
N LEU A 122 -3.62 -0.51 9.98
CA LEU A 122 -2.98 -1.38 10.95
C LEU A 122 -1.60 -0.80 11.27
N PHE A 123 -1.52 -0.09 12.39
CA PHE A 123 -0.28 0.49 12.91
C PHE A 123 0.38 -0.44 13.92
N SER A 124 -0.42 -1.16 14.68
CA SER A 124 0.02 -1.93 15.83
C SER A 124 0.74 -3.23 15.44
N GLY A 125 1.77 -3.57 16.20
CA GLY A 125 2.53 -4.81 16.05
C GLY A 125 2.07 -5.92 16.99
N GLU A 126 0.90 -5.78 17.63
CA GLU A 126 0.38 -6.78 18.57
C GLU A 126 -0.63 -7.72 17.89
N LEU A 127 -0.52 -8.99 18.27
CA LEU A 127 -1.33 -10.08 17.70
C LEU A 127 -2.84 -9.85 17.83
N ASP A 128 -3.29 -9.48 19.01
CA ASP A 128 -4.71 -9.29 19.31
C ASP A 128 -5.33 -8.15 18.49
N LYS A 129 -4.57 -7.08 18.26
CA LYS A 129 -4.99 -5.96 17.42
C LYS A 129 -5.01 -6.33 15.94
N ALA A 130 -3.98 -7.05 15.47
CA ALA A 130 -3.94 -7.53 14.11
C ALA A 130 -5.07 -8.54 13.82
N VAL A 131 -5.37 -9.45 14.77
CA VAL A 131 -6.50 -10.37 14.69
C VAL A 131 -7.82 -9.60 14.62
N ALA A 132 -8.01 -8.58 15.48
CA ALA A 132 -9.21 -7.74 15.45
C ALA A 132 -9.38 -7.02 14.09
N ALA A 133 -8.29 -6.46 13.56
CA ALA A 133 -8.30 -5.81 12.24
C ALA A 133 -8.75 -6.78 11.12
N MET A 134 -8.22 -8.01 11.12
CA MET A 134 -8.57 -9.02 10.11
C MET A 134 -10.00 -9.54 10.27
N ILE A 135 -10.49 -9.72 11.50
CA ILE A 135 -11.90 -10.10 11.76
C ILE A 135 -12.84 -9.03 11.23
N ILE A 136 -12.55 -7.74 11.50
CA ILE A 136 -13.35 -6.62 11.00
C ILE A 136 -13.30 -6.56 9.46
N ALA A 137 -12.12 -6.75 8.87
CA ALA A 137 -11.95 -6.75 7.41
C ALA A 137 -12.76 -7.86 6.75
N ASN A 138 -12.65 -9.10 7.23
CA ASN A 138 -13.40 -10.25 6.73
C ASN A 138 -14.91 -10.05 6.89
N GLY A 139 -15.36 -9.53 8.03
CA GLY A 139 -16.76 -9.23 8.29
C GLY A 139 -17.29 -8.11 7.38
N ALA A 140 -16.52 -7.06 7.17
CA ALA A 140 -16.89 -5.97 6.26
C ALA A 140 -16.98 -6.47 4.81
N LYS A 141 -16.02 -7.33 4.39
CA LYS A 141 -16.05 -7.92 3.04
C LYS A 141 -17.25 -8.85 2.84
N ALA A 142 -17.56 -9.67 3.84
CA ALA A 142 -18.76 -10.53 3.84
C ALA A 142 -20.07 -9.72 3.78
N ALA A 143 -20.07 -8.47 4.29
CA ALA A 143 -21.17 -7.53 4.16
C ALA A 143 -21.21 -6.80 2.80
N GLY A 144 -20.40 -7.21 1.81
CA GLY A 144 -20.38 -6.66 0.47
C GLY A 144 -19.62 -5.33 0.34
N ARG A 145 -18.74 -4.98 1.31
CA ARG A 145 -17.96 -3.75 1.26
C ARG A 145 -16.63 -3.96 0.52
N ASP A 146 -16.11 -2.89 -0.06
CA ASP A 146 -14.73 -2.88 -0.53
C ASP A 146 -13.79 -2.57 0.64
N VAL A 147 -12.83 -3.45 0.89
CA VAL A 147 -11.99 -3.37 2.08
C VAL A 147 -10.53 -3.22 1.69
N THR A 148 -9.87 -2.23 2.30
CA THR A 148 -8.43 -2.00 2.15
C THR A 148 -7.78 -1.88 3.53
N ILE A 149 -6.71 -2.63 3.77
CA ILE A 149 -5.90 -2.56 4.97
C ILE A 149 -4.56 -1.93 4.61
N PHE A 150 -4.25 -0.78 5.21
CA PHE A 150 -2.98 -0.09 5.08
C PHE A 150 -2.11 -0.40 6.29
N CYS A 151 -1.08 -1.22 6.10
CA CYS A 151 -0.15 -1.62 7.15
C CYS A 151 1.05 -0.67 7.17
N THR A 152 1.28 -0.07 8.32
CA THR A 152 2.36 0.89 8.52
C THR A 152 3.10 0.61 9.83
N PHE A 153 4.37 1.00 9.92
CA PHE A 153 5.23 0.77 11.08
C PHE A 153 5.15 -0.69 11.60
N TRP A 154 4.76 -0.86 12.86
CA TRP A 154 4.72 -2.17 13.52
C TRP A 154 3.71 -3.13 12.87
N GLY A 155 2.64 -2.59 12.26
CA GLY A 155 1.64 -3.35 11.53
C GLY A 155 2.19 -4.12 10.32
N LEU A 156 3.33 -3.69 9.75
CA LEU A 156 4.03 -4.43 8.69
C LEU A 156 4.41 -5.86 9.10
N ASN A 157 4.57 -6.13 10.40
CA ASN A 157 4.90 -7.47 10.88
C ASN A 157 3.79 -8.49 10.61
N ALA A 158 2.53 -8.05 10.48
CA ALA A 158 1.41 -8.91 10.12
C ALA A 158 1.53 -9.43 8.67
N LEU A 159 2.19 -8.66 7.80
CA LEU A 159 2.36 -8.99 6.38
C LEU A 159 3.62 -9.81 6.08
N LYS A 160 4.45 -10.12 7.07
CA LYS A 160 5.66 -10.93 6.85
C LYS A 160 5.31 -12.37 6.45
N LYS A 161 6.15 -12.97 5.63
CA LYS A 161 6.07 -14.40 5.28
C LYS A 161 6.25 -15.26 6.52
N ILE A 162 5.53 -16.37 6.60
CA ILE A 162 5.65 -17.33 7.74
C ILE A 162 7.04 -17.95 7.77
N GLN A 163 7.59 -18.27 6.59
CA GLN A 163 8.93 -18.79 6.39
C GLN A 163 9.75 -17.75 5.64
N SER A 164 10.20 -16.70 6.32
CA SER A 164 11.10 -15.74 5.68
C SER A 164 12.51 -16.33 5.65
N GLN A 165 13.14 -16.31 4.47
CA GLN A 165 14.59 -16.50 4.37
C GLN A 165 15.25 -15.35 5.12
N ARG A 166 16.26 -15.66 5.97
CA ARG A 166 17.02 -14.60 6.65
C ARG A 166 17.79 -13.79 5.63
N ILE A 167 17.32 -12.59 5.37
CA ILE A 167 18.00 -11.62 4.52
C ILE A 167 19.12 -10.98 5.32
N LYS A 168 20.34 -10.97 4.79
CA LYS A 168 21.49 -10.35 5.45
C LYS A 168 21.34 -8.82 5.41
N LYS A 169 20.90 -8.22 6.49
CA LYS A 169 20.79 -6.77 6.67
C LYS A 169 22.06 -6.17 7.24
N LYS A 170 22.32 -4.88 6.97
CA LYS A 170 23.47 -4.12 7.47
C LYS A 170 23.00 -2.90 8.29
N GLY A 171 23.87 -2.42 9.19
CA GLY A 171 23.62 -1.19 9.96
C GLY A 171 22.40 -1.27 10.86
N ILE A 172 21.63 -0.18 10.91
CA ILE A 172 20.44 -0.03 11.77
C ILE A 172 19.35 -1.05 11.42
N ALA A 173 19.18 -1.39 10.14
CA ALA A 173 18.22 -2.39 9.70
C ALA A 173 18.45 -3.77 10.34
N LYS A 174 19.70 -4.13 10.65
CA LYS A 174 20.03 -5.36 11.39
C LYS A 174 19.55 -5.31 12.85
N LEU A 175 19.58 -4.14 13.47
CA LEU A 175 19.08 -3.95 14.83
C LEU A 175 17.56 -4.11 14.89
N PHE A 176 16.84 -3.50 13.94
CA PHE A 176 15.40 -3.70 13.80
C PHE A 176 15.05 -5.17 13.55
N ASP A 177 15.79 -5.86 12.68
CA ASP A 177 15.56 -7.28 12.38
C ASP A 177 15.68 -8.18 13.62
N PHE A 178 16.57 -7.84 14.55
CA PHE A 178 16.71 -8.54 15.82
C PHE A 178 15.55 -8.27 16.79
N MET A 179 15.02 -7.05 16.79
CA MET A 179 13.95 -6.61 17.71
C MET A 179 12.55 -6.94 17.22
N LEU A 180 12.34 -6.99 15.91
CA LEU A 180 11.04 -7.20 15.30
C LEU A 180 10.68 -8.69 15.20
N PRO A 181 9.39 -9.04 15.35
CA PRO A 181 8.93 -10.39 15.01
C PRO A 181 9.27 -10.71 13.56
N ASN A 182 9.86 -11.85 13.30
CA ASN A 182 10.22 -12.29 11.96
C ASN A 182 9.07 -12.98 11.21
N SER A 183 7.91 -13.13 11.84
CA SER A 183 6.71 -13.66 11.21
C SER A 183 5.45 -13.26 11.99
N PRO A 184 4.26 -13.26 11.38
CA PRO A 184 3.00 -12.96 12.07
C PRO A 184 2.69 -13.94 13.21
N ILE A 185 3.22 -15.16 13.13
CA ILE A 185 3.06 -16.16 14.19
C ILE A 185 3.79 -15.74 15.48
N LYS A 186 4.82 -14.90 15.39
CA LYS A 186 5.64 -14.49 16.55
C LYS A 186 5.26 -13.11 17.10
N MET A 187 4.21 -12.50 16.59
CA MET A 187 3.73 -11.21 17.11
C MET A 187 3.31 -11.37 18.58
N PRO A 188 3.75 -10.45 19.47
CA PRO A 188 3.36 -10.45 20.88
C PRO A 188 1.90 -10.03 21.03
N ILE A 189 1.28 -10.30 22.17
CA ILE A 189 0.00 -9.70 22.56
C ILE A 189 0.23 -8.34 23.24
N SER A 190 -0.78 -7.45 23.18
CA SER A 190 -0.69 -6.08 23.69
C SER A 190 -0.52 -6.00 25.20
N LYS A 191 -1.20 -6.87 25.95
CA LYS A 191 -1.17 -6.92 27.42
C LYS A 191 -1.01 -8.36 27.90
N MET A 192 -0.55 -8.51 29.15
CA MET A 192 -0.39 -9.82 29.79
C MET A 192 0.57 -10.77 29.04
N ASN A 193 1.54 -10.23 28.30
CA ASN A 193 2.46 -11.07 27.52
C ASN A 193 3.35 -11.97 28.42
N MET A 194 3.70 -11.52 29.65
CA MET A 194 4.39 -12.28 30.69
C MET A 194 5.51 -13.17 30.10
N PHE A 195 6.49 -12.57 29.42
CA PHE A 195 7.59 -13.26 28.72
C PHE A 195 7.13 -14.29 27.68
N GLY A 196 5.94 -14.08 27.07
CA GLY A 196 5.38 -14.93 26.02
C GLY A 196 4.37 -15.99 26.51
N VAL A 197 4.24 -16.20 27.80
CA VAL A 197 3.26 -17.16 28.37
C VAL A 197 1.83 -16.75 28.03
N GLY A 198 1.50 -15.45 28.15
CA GLY A 198 0.19 -14.93 27.78
C GLY A 198 -0.12 -15.10 26.30
N ASN A 199 0.88 -14.95 25.43
CA ASN A 199 0.74 -15.19 23.98
C ASN A 199 0.40 -16.66 23.70
N LEU A 200 1.10 -17.60 24.34
CA LEU A 200 0.82 -19.03 24.21
C LEU A 200 -0.59 -19.37 24.69
N MET A 201 -0.98 -18.84 25.84
CA MET A 201 -2.32 -19.04 26.40
C MET A 201 -3.41 -18.47 25.49
N MET A 202 -3.22 -17.27 24.95
CA MET A 202 -4.19 -16.65 24.02
C MET A 202 -4.39 -17.55 22.79
N ARG A 203 -3.31 -18.00 22.15
CA ARG A 203 -3.38 -18.91 20.99
C ARG A 203 -4.06 -20.25 21.32
N TYR A 204 -3.79 -20.80 22.50
CA TYR A 204 -4.46 -22.00 22.95
C TYR A 204 -5.96 -21.80 23.11
N VAL A 205 -6.38 -20.68 23.74
CA VAL A 205 -7.79 -20.33 23.90
C VAL A 205 -8.46 -20.07 22.56
N MET A 206 -7.83 -19.32 21.65
CA MET A 206 -8.32 -19.10 20.29
C MET A 206 -8.59 -20.44 19.60
N LYS A 207 -7.62 -21.36 19.61
CA LYS A 207 -7.78 -22.70 19.02
C LYS A 207 -8.93 -23.49 19.69
N LYS A 208 -9.04 -23.45 21.02
CA LYS A 208 -10.11 -24.14 21.76
C LYS A 208 -11.50 -23.56 21.46
N LYS A 209 -11.58 -22.28 21.09
CA LYS A 209 -12.81 -21.56 20.77
C LYS A 209 -13.09 -21.51 19.26
N ASN A 210 -12.30 -22.21 18.43
CA ASN A 210 -12.39 -22.22 16.99
C ASN A 210 -12.26 -20.80 16.38
N VAL A 211 -11.43 -19.96 16.98
CA VAL A 211 -11.01 -18.68 16.40
C VAL A 211 -9.76 -18.91 15.57
N ASP A 212 -9.83 -18.56 14.30
CA ASP A 212 -8.71 -18.72 13.37
C ASP A 212 -7.48 -17.92 13.80
N ASP A 213 -6.31 -18.42 13.49
CA ASP A 213 -5.07 -17.70 13.72
C ASP A 213 -4.87 -16.56 12.72
N LEU A 214 -3.95 -15.66 13.02
CA LEU A 214 -3.71 -14.47 12.20
C LEU A 214 -3.35 -14.82 10.74
N PRO A 215 -2.46 -15.78 10.44
CA PRO A 215 -2.19 -16.17 9.06
C PRO A 215 -3.43 -16.65 8.30
N SER A 216 -4.28 -17.46 8.93
CA SER A 216 -5.52 -17.96 8.35
C SER A 216 -6.50 -16.82 8.05
N LEU A 217 -6.67 -15.90 9.01
CA LEU A 217 -7.53 -14.71 8.82
C LEU A 217 -7.04 -13.81 7.68
N ILE A 218 -5.72 -13.64 7.53
CA ILE A 218 -5.15 -12.86 6.43
C ILE A 218 -5.41 -13.58 5.09
N ASN A 219 -5.21 -14.90 5.02
CA ASN A 219 -5.49 -15.65 3.80
C ASN A 219 -6.96 -15.54 3.40
N GLN A 220 -7.89 -15.72 4.34
CA GLN A 220 -9.32 -15.52 4.11
C GLN A 220 -9.64 -14.10 3.59
N ALA A 221 -9.00 -13.09 4.15
CA ALA A 221 -9.18 -11.71 3.71
C ALA A 221 -8.73 -11.53 2.24
N VAL A 222 -7.56 -12.04 1.89
CA VAL A 222 -7.04 -11.97 0.51
C VAL A 222 -7.91 -12.75 -0.47
N GLU A 223 -8.32 -13.98 -0.12
CA GLU A 223 -9.22 -14.81 -0.93
C GLU A 223 -10.57 -14.13 -1.21
N GLN A 224 -11.05 -13.35 -0.26
CA GLN A 224 -12.27 -12.54 -0.41
C GLN A 224 -12.03 -11.23 -1.19
N GLY A 225 -10.79 -10.92 -1.56
CA GLY A 225 -10.43 -9.71 -2.30
C GLY A 225 -10.27 -8.47 -1.42
N VAL A 226 -9.88 -8.63 -0.15
CA VAL A 226 -9.38 -7.52 0.68
C VAL A 226 -8.01 -7.10 0.16
N LYS A 227 -7.80 -5.81 -0.04
CA LYS A 227 -6.51 -5.27 -0.45
C LYS A 227 -5.61 -5.05 0.76
N LEU A 228 -4.38 -5.55 0.68
CA LEU A 228 -3.34 -5.34 1.69
C LEU A 228 -2.29 -4.40 1.11
N ILE A 229 -2.03 -3.27 1.76
CA ILE A 229 -1.05 -2.28 1.32
C ILE A 229 0.02 -2.13 2.38
N ALA A 230 1.28 -2.32 2.00
CA ALA A 230 2.44 -2.03 2.82
C ALA A 230 2.93 -0.60 2.58
N CYS A 231 3.10 0.17 3.66
CA CYS A 231 3.64 1.53 3.60
C CYS A 231 5.13 1.50 3.27
N THR A 232 5.50 1.98 2.07
CA THR A 232 6.89 1.99 1.60
C THR A 232 7.82 2.80 2.49
N MET A 233 7.39 4.00 2.92
CA MET A 233 8.16 4.83 3.85
C MET A 233 8.46 4.09 5.17
N SER A 234 7.47 3.40 5.73
CA SER A 234 7.68 2.64 6.97
C SER A 234 8.56 1.41 6.76
N MET A 235 8.50 0.78 5.58
CA MET A 235 9.42 -0.29 5.21
C MET A 235 10.87 0.20 5.21
N ASP A 236 11.14 1.35 4.59
CA ASP A 236 12.46 1.94 4.52
C ASP A 236 12.99 2.33 5.90
N VAL A 237 12.17 3.00 6.73
CA VAL A 237 12.54 3.39 8.10
C VAL A 237 12.87 2.18 8.97
N MET A 238 12.10 1.10 8.85
CA MET A 238 12.27 -0.10 9.66
C MET A 238 13.20 -1.15 9.03
N GLY A 239 13.70 -0.89 7.83
CA GLY A 239 14.56 -1.82 7.09
C GLY A 239 13.88 -3.13 6.72
N ILE A 240 12.58 -3.09 6.45
CA ILE A 240 11.81 -4.25 5.98
C ILE A 240 11.83 -4.25 4.46
N THR A 241 12.21 -5.38 3.85
CA THR A 241 12.30 -5.50 2.39
C THR A 241 11.07 -6.20 1.81
N LYS A 242 10.86 -6.07 0.50
CA LYS A 242 9.74 -6.70 -0.20
C LYS A 242 9.76 -8.23 -0.09
N GLU A 243 10.95 -8.82 -0.11
CA GLU A 243 11.17 -10.26 -0.02
C GLU A 243 10.73 -10.86 1.32
N GLU A 244 10.67 -10.03 2.36
CA GLU A 244 10.18 -10.44 3.69
C GLU A 244 8.66 -10.49 3.76
N LEU A 245 7.98 -9.74 2.88
CA LEU A 245 6.52 -9.63 2.87
C LEU A 245 5.87 -10.67 1.95
N ARG A 246 4.59 -10.91 2.17
CA ARG A 246 3.74 -11.76 1.33
C ARG A 246 3.75 -11.25 -0.12
N ASP A 247 3.56 -12.16 -1.06
CA ASP A 247 3.59 -11.82 -2.49
C ASP A 247 2.28 -11.14 -2.97
N ASP A 248 1.21 -11.24 -2.18
CA ASP A 248 -0.12 -10.67 -2.44
C ASP A 248 -0.32 -9.26 -1.84
N VAL A 249 0.76 -8.57 -1.51
CA VAL A 249 0.75 -7.22 -0.91
C VAL A 249 1.05 -6.17 -1.97
N GLU A 250 0.21 -5.13 -2.02
CA GLU A 250 0.48 -3.92 -2.77
C GLU A 250 1.41 -2.99 -1.97
N TYR A 251 2.16 -2.13 -2.67
CA TYR A 251 3.06 -1.17 -2.05
C TYR A 251 2.57 0.24 -2.35
N GLY A 252 2.49 1.07 -1.32
CA GLY A 252 2.01 2.45 -1.48
C GLY A 252 2.39 3.34 -0.30
N GLY A 253 2.18 4.62 -0.49
CA GLY A 253 2.34 5.62 0.56
C GLY A 253 1.00 6.19 1.02
N VAL A 254 1.05 7.34 1.69
CA VAL A 254 -0.14 8.02 2.22
C VAL A 254 -1.09 8.47 1.10
N GLY A 255 -0.58 8.80 -0.10
CA GLY A 255 -1.42 9.21 -1.22
C GLY A 255 -2.34 8.08 -1.68
N ALA A 256 -1.81 6.85 -1.79
CA ALA A 256 -2.62 5.68 -2.10
C ALA A 256 -3.68 5.41 -1.01
N TYR A 257 -3.29 5.50 0.27
CA TYR A 257 -4.22 5.34 1.39
C TYR A 257 -5.36 6.36 1.33
N ILE A 258 -5.07 7.65 1.14
CA ILE A 258 -6.10 8.70 1.01
C ILE A 258 -7.05 8.40 -0.15
N GLY A 259 -6.53 7.89 -1.29
CA GLY A 259 -7.37 7.48 -2.42
C GLY A 259 -8.41 6.43 -2.07
N TYR A 260 -8.08 5.50 -1.20
CA TYR A 260 -9.04 4.51 -0.70
C TYR A 260 -9.99 5.09 0.34
N THR A 261 -9.54 6.01 1.21
CA THR A 261 -10.42 6.65 2.20
C THR A 261 -11.50 7.51 1.55
N GLU A 262 -11.20 8.13 0.40
CA GLU A 262 -12.19 8.90 -0.36
C GLU A 262 -13.34 8.04 -0.91
N GLN A 263 -13.11 6.74 -1.09
CA GLN A 263 -14.12 5.78 -1.53
C GLN A 263 -14.79 5.04 -0.35
N ALA A 264 -14.33 5.29 0.86
CA ALA A 264 -14.80 4.65 2.08
C ALA A 264 -15.70 5.58 2.90
N ASN A 265 -16.66 4.98 3.58
CA ASN A 265 -17.47 5.64 4.60
C ASN A 265 -17.24 5.04 6.01
N HIS A 266 -16.31 4.10 6.13
CA HIS A 266 -15.91 3.49 7.38
C HIS A 266 -14.39 3.39 7.43
N ASN A 267 -13.77 4.13 8.33
CA ASN A 267 -12.33 4.23 8.45
C ASN A 267 -11.91 3.92 9.89
N LEU A 268 -10.95 3.02 10.08
CA LEU A 268 -10.47 2.58 11.37
C LEU A 268 -8.94 2.75 11.47
N PHE A 269 -8.48 3.03 12.67
CA PHE A 269 -7.07 3.03 13.05
C PHE A 269 -6.86 2.07 14.23
N ILE A 270 -5.99 1.06 14.07
CA ILE A 270 -5.75 -0.03 15.03
C ILE A 270 -4.26 -0.19 15.33
#